data_18a2227ee3ad99ff68e6db02c7440c76
#
_entry.id   18a2227ee3ad99ff68e6db02c7440c76
#
_cell.length_a   1.000
_cell.length_b   1.000
_cell.length_c   1.000
_cell.angle_alpha   90.00
_cell.angle_beta   90.00
_cell.angle_gamma   90.00
#
_symmetry.space_group_name_H-M   'P 1'
#
loop_
_entity.id
_entity.type
_entity.pdbx_description
1 polymer ?
#
loop_
_entity_poly.entity_id
_entity_poly.type
_entity_poly.pdbx_seq_one_letter_code
_entity_poly.pdbx_strand_id
1 'polypeptide(L)' 'TAVEDSERIFTEIIRSFEKRRTEVMQLIRDQERAAVSQAEIKLERLKVEIDELKRKDAELKQLSEADDHIHFLQ' A
#
# COMPACT_ATOMS: atom_id res chain seq x y z
N THR A 1 -20.48 -28.54 -42.21
CA THR A 1 -20.70 -27.44 -43.19
C THR A 1 -19.81 -26.25 -42.86
N ALA A 2 -19.64 -25.36 -43.81
CA ALA A 2 -18.86 -24.13 -43.61
C ALA A 2 -19.46 -23.24 -42.50
N VAL A 3 -20.77 -23.23 -42.35
CA VAL A 3 -21.47 -22.48 -41.29
C VAL A 3 -21.13 -23.06 -39.91
N GLU A 4 -21.19 -24.36 -39.76
CA GLU A 4 -20.87 -25.04 -38.49
C GLU A 4 -19.42 -24.84 -38.11
N ASP A 5 -18.51 -24.90 -39.07
CA ASP A 5 -17.09 -24.68 -38.84
C ASP A 5 -16.83 -23.22 -38.41
N SER A 6 -17.50 -22.27 -39.07
CA SER A 6 -17.41 -20.85 -38.71
C SER A 6 -17.94 -20.59 -37.31
N GLU A 7 -19.07 -21.18 -36.93
CA GLU A 7 -19.63 -21.04 -35.57
C GLU A 7 -18.67 -21.59 -34.50
N ARG A 8 -18.02 -22.70 -34.79
CA ARG A 8 -17.05 -23.30 -33.89
C ARG A 8 -15.84 -22.38 -33.67
N ILE A 9 -15.32 -21.81 -34.76
CA ILE A 9 -14.20 -20.89 -34.72
C ILE A 9 -14.56 -19.64 -33.92
N PHE A 10 -15.74 -19.05 -34.18
CA PHE A 10 -16.21 -17.88 -33.43
C PHE A 10 -16.38 -18.18 -31.93
N THR A 11 -16.91 -19.34 -31.59
CA THR A 11 -17.07 -19.78 -30.21
C THR A 11 -15.69 -19.89 -29.50
N GLU A 12 -14.70 -20.45 -30.17
CA GLU A 12 -13.34 -20.58 -29.64
C GLU A 12 -12.70 -19.22 -29.44
N ILE A 13 -12.89 -18.30 -30.36
CA ILE A 13 -12.39 -16.92 -30.26
C ILE A 13 -13.01 -16.22 -29.06
N ILE A 14 -14.33 -16.32 -28.89
CA ILE A 14 -15.05 -15.71 -27.78
C ILE A 14 -14.55 -16.27 -26.45
N ARG A 15 -14.36 -17.56 -26.32
CA ARG A 15 -13.82 -18.20 -25.12
C ARG A 15 -12.41 -17.72 -24.81
N SER A 16 -11.59 -17.57 -25.85
CA SER A 16 -10.22 -17.06 -25.69
C SER A 16 -10.23 -15.61 -25.19
N PHE A 17 -11.10 -14.76 -25.70
CA PHE A 17 -11.25 -13.39 -25.21
C PHE A 17 -11.76 -13.31 -23.77
N GLU A 18 -12.74 -14.13 -23.42
CA GLU A 18 -13.27 -14.20 -22.05
C GLU A 18 -12.21 -14.63 -21.05
N LYS A 19 -11.41 -15.62 -21.41
CA LYS A 19 -10.31 -16.08 -20.59
C LYS A 19 -9.27 -14.98 -20.37
N ARG A 20 -8.88 -14.30 -21.44
CA ARG A 20 -7.92 -13.20 -21.39
C ARG A 20 -8.46 -12.04 -20.56
N ARG A 21 -9.73 -11.72 -20.70
CA ARG A 21 -10.40 -10.70 -19.90
C ARG A 21 -10.31 -11.01 -18.41
N THR A 22 -10.62 -12.25 -18.04
CA THR A 22 -10.56 -12.70 -16.65
C THR A 22 -9.13 -12.60 -16.10
N GLU A 23 -8.13 -13.01 -16.87
CA GLU A 23 -6.73 -12.93 -16.48
C GLU A 23 -6.27 -11.48 -16.27
N VAL A 24 -6.64 -10.58 -17.18
CA VAL A 24 -6.30 -9.16 -17.08
C VAL A 24 -6.99 -8.52 -15.86
N MET A 25 -8.25 -8.81 -15.63
CA MET A 25 -8.99 -8.29 -14.47
C MET A 25 -8.38 -8.77 -13.17
N GLN A 26 -7.95 -10.03 -13.11
CA GLN A 26 -7.28 -10.57 -11.94
C GLN A 26 -5.93 -9.88 -11.69
N LEU A 27 -5.16 -9.65 -12.75
CA LEU A 27 -3.89 -8.93 -12.66
C LEU A 27 -4.08 -7.51 -12.11
N ILE A 28 -5.10 -6.80 -12.60
CA ILE A 28 -5.42 -5.45 -12.13
C ILE A 28 -5.77 -5.47 -10.64
N ARG A 29 -6.59 -6.40 -10.20
CA ARG A 29 -6.96 -6.55 -8.78
C ARG A 29 -5.74 -6.84 -7.90
N ASP A 30 -4.84 -7.68 -8.38
CA ASP A 30 -3.62 -8.03 -7.65
C ASP A 30 -2.70 -6.81 -7.52
N GLN A 31 -2.59 -5.99 -8.56
CA GLN A 31 -1.83 -4.75 -8.54
C GLN A 31 -2.43 -3.72 -7.58
N GLU A 32 -3.74 -3.59 -7.55
CA GLU A 32 -4.43 -2.71 -6.61
C GLU A 32 -4.20 -3.13 -5.17
N ARG A 33 -4.31 -4.43 -4.88
CA ARG A 33 -4.03 -4.97 -3.54
C ARG A 33 -2.59 -4.71 -3.11
N ALA A 34 -1.64 -4.91 -4.02
CA ALA A 34 -0.24 -4.65 -3.74
C ALA A 34 0.01 -3.16 -3.43
N ALA A 35 -0.62 -2.27 -4.19
CA ALA A 35 -0.51 -0.83 -3.97
C ALA A 35 -1.08 -0.41 -2.62
N VAL A 36 -2.25 -0.92 -2.25
CA VAL A 36 -2.88 -0.66 -0.95
C VAL A 36 -2.01 -1.19 0.19
N SER A 37 -1.49 -2.40 0.05
CA SER A 37 -0.62 -3.02 1.04
C SER A 37 0.65 -2.20 1.26
N GLN A 38 1.28 -1.71 0.20
CA GLN A 38 2.46 -0.84 0.30
C GLN A 38 2.13 0.49 0.98
N ALA A 39 0.98 1.08 0.67
CA ALA A 39 0.53 2.31 1.31
C ALA A 39 0.31 2.12 2.82
N GLU A 40 -0.27 1.01 3.22
CA GLU A 40 -0.47 0.66 4.62
C GLU A 40 0.85 0.51 5.37
N ILE A 41 1.83 -0.15 4.77
CA ILE A 41 3.17 -0.31 5.35
C ILE A 41 3.84 1.05 5.55
N LYS A 42 3.73 1.95 4.57
CA LYS A 42 4.28 3.31 4.67
C LYS A 42 3.62 4.11 5.78
N LEU A 43 2.30 3.99 5.93
CA LEU A 43 1.55 4.65 7.00
C LEU A 43 1.99 4.16 8.38
N GLU A 44 2.19 2.86 8.54
CA GLU A 44 2.70 2.27 9.78
C GLU A 44 4.09 2.81 10.13
N ARG A 45 4.99 2.88 9.15
CA ARG A 45 6.33 3.45 9.35
C ARG A 45 6.26 4.91 9.79
N LEU A 46 5.40 5.70 9.15
CA LEU A 46 5.23 7.10 9.50
C LEU A 46 4.69 7.27 10.92
N LYS A 47 3.76 6.44 11.35
CA LYS A 47 3.25 6.44 12.71
C LYS A 47 4.35 6.16 13.73
N VAL A 48 5.19 5.15 13.46
CA VAL A 48 6.32 4.81 14.32
C VAL A 48 7.30 5.97 14.40
N GLU A 49 7.63 6.59 13.27
CA GLU A 49 8.53 7.75 13.22
C GLU A 49 7.98 8.94 14.00
N ILE A 50 6.70 9.22 13.87
CA ILE A 50 6.03 10.30 14.63
C ILE A 50 6.10 10.02 16.13
N ASP A 51 5.83 8.79 16.55
CA ASP A 51 5.89 8.40 17.96
C ASP A 51 7.31 8.54 18.52
N GLU A 52 8.32 8.16 17.74
CA GLU A 52 9.73 8.33 18.12
C GLU A 52 10.10 9.80 18.26
N LEU A 53 9.67 10.64 17.31
CA LEU A 53 9.92 12.07 17.36
C LEU A 53 9.24 12.74 18.56
N LYS A 54 8.02 12.34 18.88
CA LYS A 54 7.30 12.83 20.05
C LYS A 54 8.04 12.46 21.34
N ARG A 55 8.57 11.24 21.43
CA ARG A 55 9.33 10.79 22.58
C ARG A 55 10.62 11.59 22.74
N LYS A 56 11.37 11.80 21.65
CA LYS A 56 12.59 12.61 21.66
C LYS A 56 12.30 14.05 22.05
N ASP A 57 11.20 14.60 21.56
CA ASP A 57 10.77 15.97 21.91
C ASP A 57 10.47 16.08 23.40
N ALA A 58 9.77 15.10 23.97
CA ALA A 58 9.51 15.04 25.41
C ALA A 58 10.79 14.92 26.23
N GLU A 59 11.74 14.09 25.78
CA GLU A 59 13.05 13.96 26.43
C GLU A 59 13.83 15.27 26.40
N LEU A 60 13.84 15.96 25.27
CA LEU A 60 14.50 17.25 25.12
C LEU A 60 13.87 18.32 26.01
N LYS A 61 12.56 18.33 26.15
CA LYS A 61 11.85 19.24 27.05
C LYS A 61 12.22 18.98 28.50
N GLN A 62 12.29 17.71 28.90
CA GLN A 62 12.72 17.35 30.25
C GLN A 62 14.16 17.81 30.54
N LEU A 63 15.07 17.63 29.59
CA LEU A 63 16.43 18.08 29.70
C LEU A 63 16.51 19.62 29.81
N SER A 64 15.74 20.32 29.01
CA SER A 64 15.67 21.78 29.02
C SER A 64 15.13 22.29 30.35
N GLU A 65 14.10 21.68 30.91
CA GLU A 65 13.53 22.04 32.20
C GLU A 65 14.55 21.78 33.35
N ALA A 66 15.26 20.65 33.30
CA ALA A 66 16.29 20.33 34.27
C ALA A 66 17.45 21.33 34.21
N ASP A 67 17.87 21.72 33.02
CA ASP A 67 18.92 22.71 32.80
C ASP A 67 18.52 24.08 33.35
N ASP A 68 17.29 24.52 33.06
CA ASP A 68 16.75 25.78 33.58
C ASP A 68 16.69 25.77 35.11
N HIS A 69 16.32 24.66 35.71
CA HIS A 69 16.26 24.49 37.16
C HIS A 69 17.64 24.60 37.78
N ILE A 70 18.61 23.93 37.21
CA ILE A 70 20.02 23.99 37.68
C ILE A 70 20.55 25.42 37.52
N HIS A 71 20.28 26.07 36.43
CA HIS A 71 20.72 27.42 36.14
C HIS A 71 20.09 28.42 37.12
N PHE A 72 18.84 28.22 37.48
CA PHE A 72 18.14 29.04 38.45
C PHE A 72 18.75 28.91 39.88
N LEU A 73 19.21 27.72 40.24
CA LEU A 73 19.82 27.46 41.55
C LEU A 73 21.24 27.99 41.67
N GLN A 74 21.88 28.24 40.55
CA GLN A 74 23.22 28.85 40.54
C GLN A 74 23.13 30.37 40.60
#